data_6714915762c7ce613d394a3c34c1b485
#
_entry.id   6714915762c7ce613d394a3c34c1b485
#
_cell.length_a   1.000
_cell.length_b   1.000
_cell.length_c   1.000
_cell.angle_alpha   90.00
_cell.angle_beta   90.00
_cell.angle_gamma   90.00
#
_symmetry.space_group_name_H-M   'P 1'
#
loop_
_entity.id
_entity.type
_entity.pdbx_description
1 polymer ?
#
loop_
_entity_poly.entity_id
_entity_poly.type
_entity_poly.pdbx_seq_one_letter_code
_entity_poly.pdbx_strand_id
1 'polypeptide(L)' 'MKNDLTCEVVQDLLPSYVDHLTSDVTNTAIETHIRECVDCRRILSDMQTPEPVPAETAT' A
#
# COMPACT_ATOMS: atom_id res chain seq x y z
N MET A 1 20.42 6.97 11.52
CA MET A 1 19.14 7.29 11.46
C MET A 1 18.28 6.19 11.02
N LYS A 2 17.23 6.03 11.67
CA LYS A 2 16.37 4.96 11.34
C LYS A 2 15.48 5.36 10.26
N ASN A 3 15.17 4.44 9.41
CA ASN A 3 14.25 4.71 8.38
C ASN A 3 12.98 3.99 8.64
N ASP A 4 12.66 3.85 9.89
CA ASP A 4 11.45 3.16 10.23
C ASP A 4 10.29 4.01 9.80
N LEU A 5 9.40 3.43 9.08
CA LEU A 5 8.19 4.10 8.72
C LEU A 5 7.12 3.71 9.72
N THR A 6 6.39 4.71 10.18
CA THR A 6 5.27 4.40 11.05
C THR A 6 4.09 4.08 10.17
N CYS A 7 3.09 3.47 10.76
CA CYS A 7 1.90 3.12 10.01
C CYS A 7 1.28 4.35 9.37
N GLU A 8 1.31 5.46 10.09
CA GLU A 8 0.74 6.67 9.57
C GLU A 8 1.46 7.13 8.31
N VAL A 9 2.78 7.09 8.33
CA VAL A 9 3.57 7.49 7.17
C VAL A 9 3.34 6.53 6.02
N VAL A 10 3.31 5.24 6.31
CA VAL A 10 3.10 4.24 5.27
C VAL A 10 1.74 4.47 4.63
N GLN A 11 0.73 4.72 5.43
CA GLN A 11 -0.61 4.90 4.89
C GLN A 11 -0.68 6.15 4.02
N ASP A 12 0.13 7.16 4.32
CA ASP A 12 0.17 8.35 3.51
C ASP A 12 0.85 8.06 2.17
N LEU A 13 1.80 7.14 2.17
CA LEU A 13 2.55 6.81 0.97
C LEU A 13 1.88 5.75 0.10
N LEU A 14 1.00 4.97 0.67
CA LEU A 14 0.39 3.88 -0.07
C LEU A 14 -0.30 4.30 -1.36
N PRO A 15 -1.05 5.40 -1.37
CA PRO A 15 -1.69 5.81 -2.63
C PRO A 15 -0.67 6.06 -3.73
N SER A 16 0.45 6.69 -3.39
CA SER A 16 1.50 6.92 -4.36
C SER A 16 2.19 5.63 -4.74
N TYR A 17 2.36 4.76 -3.78
CA TYR A 17 3.00 3.47 -4.02
C TYR A 17 2.18 2.66 -5.03
N VAL A 18 0.87 2.65 -4.86
CA VAL A 18 -0.01 1.92 -5.74
C VAL A 18 0.05 2.50 -7.15
N ASP A 19 0.23 3.81 -7.26
CA ASP A 19 0.33 4.46 -8.55
C ASP A 19 1.74 4.41 -9.13
N HIS A 20 2.65 3.73 -8.45
CA HIS A 20 4.03 3.59 -8.91
C HIS A 20 4.76 4.92 -8.98
N LEU A 21 4.46 5.79 -8.04
CA LEU A 21 5.09 7.10 -7.99
C LEU A 21 6.19 7.20 -6.95
N THR A 22 6.47 6.11 -6.25
CA THR A 22 7.49 6.15 -5.22
C THR A 22 8.79 5.52 -5.75
N SER A 23 9.90 5.92 -5.14
CA SER A 23 11.19 5.42 -5.58
C SER A 23 11.42 4.00 -5.06
N ASP A 24 12.44 3.35 -5.58
CA ASP A 24 12.76 2.00 -5.16
C ASP A 24 13.06 1.93 -3.68
N VAL A 25 13.73 2.93 -3.16
CA VAL A 25 14.08 2.95 -1.74
C VAL A 25 12.79 3.02 -0.92
N THR A 26 11.87 3.88 -1.33
CA THR A 26 10.62 4.02 -0.63
C THR A 26 9.80 2.74 -0.77
N ASN A 27 9.80 2.14 -1.94
CA ASN A 27 9.07 0.90 -2.15
C ASN A 27 9.57 -0.19 -1.22
N THR A 28 10.88 -0.31 -1.08
CA THR A 28 11.44 -1.32 -0.21
C THR A 28 11.04 -1.07 1.24
N ALA A 29 11.04 0.18 1.65
CA ALA A 29 10.68 0.52 3.02
C ALA A 29 9.22 0.18 3.28
N ILE A 30 8.35 0.51 2.34
CA ILE A 30 6.94 0.20 2.48
C ILE A 30 6.72 -1.31 2.52
N GLU A 31 7.38 -2.04 1.63
CA GLU A 31 7.21 -3.47 1.57
C GLU A 31 7.70 -4.15 2.85
N THR A 32 8.76 -3.63 3.42
CA THR A 32 9.25 -4.18 4.67
C THR A 32 8.25 -3.94 5.78
N HIS A 33 7.66 -2.76 5.80
CA HIS A 33 6.70 -2.42 6.83
C HIS A 33 5.45 -3.30 6.72
N ILE A 34 4.91 -3.45 5.53
CA ILE A 34 3.67 -4.21 5.37
C ILE A 34 3.88 -5.69 5.61
N ARG A 35 5.12 -6.15 5.55
CA ARG A 35 5.40 -7.52 5.87
C ARG A 35 5.16 -7.77 7.34
N GLU A 36 5.38 -6.76 8.15
CA GLU A 36 5.25 -6.90 9.58
C GLU A 36 4.01 -6.24 10.15
N CYS A 37 3.31 -5.46 9.38
CA CYS A 37 2.13 -4.78 9.87
C CYS A 37 0.92 -5.24 9.09
N VAL A 38 0.09 -6.02 9.73
CA VAL A 38 -1.10 -6.56 9.09
C VAL A 38 -2.06 -5.46 8.68
N ASP A 39 -2.18 -4.45 9.50
CA ASP A 39 -3.09 -3.36 9.22
C ASP A 39 -2.73 -2.63 7.93
N CYS A 40 -1.46 -2.29 7.77
CA CYS A 40 -1.03 -1.60 6.57
C CYS A 40 -1.12 -2.50 5.35
N ARG A 41 -0.85 -3.79 5.54
CA ARG A 41 -0.95 -4.73 4.44
C ARG A 41 -2.40 -4.82 3.97
N ARG A 42 -3.33 -4.79 4.90
CA ARG A 42 -4.73 -4.86 4.57
C ARG A 42 -5.16 -3.62 3.80
N ILE A 43 -4.70 -2.45 4.23
CA ILE A 43 -5.02 -1.21 3.56
C ILE A 43 -4.47 -1.22 2.15
N LEU A 44 -3.24 -1.69 2.00
CA LEU A 44 -2.64 -1.77 0.68
C LEU A 44 -3.43 -2.72 -0.22
N SER A 45 -3.85 -3.83 0.32
CA SER A 45 -4.61 -4.80 -0.43
C SER A 45 -5.92 -4.19 -0.93
N ASP A 46 -6.56 -3.41 -0.08
CA ASP A 46 -7.79 -2.75 -0.47
C ASP A 46 -7.55 -1.75 -1.59
N MET A 47 -6.43 -1.07 -1.55
CA MET A 47 -6.13 -0.09 -2.57
C MET A 47 -5.77 -0.74 -3.90
N GLN A 48 -5.13 -1.88 -3.85
CA GLN A 48 -4.73 -2.55 -5.06
C GLN A 48 -5.84 -3.36 -5.69
N THR A 49 -6.79 -3.77 -4.90
CA THR A 49 -7.87 -4.58 -5.41
C THR A 49 -8.79 -3.70 -6.21
N PRO A 50 -9.04 -4.04 -7.41
CA PRO A 50 -9.92 -3.24 -8.21
C PRO A 50 -11.29 -3.31 -7.60
N GLU A 51 -12.02 -2.30 -7.74
CA GLU A 51 -13.32 -2.26 -7.27
C GLU A 51 -14.04 -3.44 -7.71
N PRO A 52 -14.63 -4.11 -6.88
CA PRO A 52 -15.39 -5.27 -7.21
C PRO A 52 -16.47 -4.76 -8.08
N VAL A 53 -16.26 -4.86 -9.26
CA VAL A 53 -17.20 -4.44 -10.15
C VAL A 53 -18.30 -5.30 -9.94
N PRO A 54 -19.27 -4.80 -9.70
CA PRO A 54 -20.46 -5.56 -9.49
C PRO A 54 -20.70 -6.25 -10.78
N ALA A 55 -20.40 -6.94 -10.81
CA ALA A 55 -20.40 -7.28 -11.73
C ALA A 55 -21.26 -7.33 -12.56
N GLU A 56 -21.20 -7.00 -12.23
CA GLU A 56 -21.58 -7.08 -12.63
C GLU A 56 -21.75 -6.89 -13.40
N THR A 57 -21.74 -6.66 -13.43
CA THR A 57 -21.76 -6.33 -13.99
C THR A 57 -21.54 -6.56 -14.79
N ALA A 58 -21.49 -6.68 -14.85
CA ALA A 58 -21.27 -6.83 -15.45
C ALA A 58 -21.35 -7.21 -16.17
N THR A 59 -21.60 -7.34 -16.38
CA THR A 59 -21.62 -7.55 -16.93
C THR A 59 -21.81 -7.71 -17.30
#